data_87731e2658a89b4a8e22fb81328eceea
#
_entry.id   87731e2658a89b4a8e22fb81328eceea
#
_cell.length_a   1.000
_cell.length_b   1.000
_cell.length_c   1.000
_cell.angle_alpha   90.00
_cell.angle_beta   90.00
_cell.angle_gamma   90.00
#
_symmetry.space_group_name_H-M   'P 1'
#
loop_
_entity.id
_entity.type
_entity.pdbx_description
1 polymer ?
#
loop_
_entity_poly.entity_id
_entity_poly.type
_entity_poly.pdbx_seq_one_letter_code
_entity_poly.pdbx_strand_id
1 'polypeptide(L)'
;MNYRETEDWYQRVLELLRQQRVLDALDKIASITSTAHEGHISRLDELRFTYASMLNYTIQGAPDPKRDLIYNRLLVSVYELADSLRMELNSKTSFSRLNALKHDLEREMRRDNEDMADSLQGLSFDHELDEMLRSTVLFDDETESETAIQHRKAMLRAFGLLWLTEKLSEDDAKTVSRIFQSSSLPWYEKSMMVSALTLGMIRCFDARKMELLNNLYLSSDPNISQRALVGILISISLYDHRILLYPVIMDQLNLLRDNPAFAAESEAAIIQIIRAKDTEKITRKFRDEIVPDVIKLNEELSKKLNIDKLMTADEFEDKNPDWEKYFDNQPGLVRKLEELTNMQLEGADVFLSAFSMLKSFPFFQELPNWFMPFYKEHYSVVRALRNETENFRKTISEGIERSVYMCNSDKFSFILNLSHMPEPQKNLMVQMFGAEAEQLEELAGEEITDPRLRNKRIIIQYIQDLYRFFKLHPLKSEIGDIFSLSLDVHNTQIFELLFSDKNSLKNIASFYFDNNHYEEALIIYKALEDKGEAFAELFEKSGYCQQQKGNYHEAIENYRKADLFDTNRSWLLGKVAQCQLKMNDTRAALETYLELD
;
A
#
# COMPACT_ATOMS: atom_id res chain seq x y z
N MET A 1 -24.65 19.93 -8.85
CA MET A 1 -24.35 18.76 -7.99
C MET A 1 -23.14 19.14 -7.14
N ASN A 2 -23.15 18.77 -5.85
CA ASN A 2 -21.97 18.90 -5.01
C ASN A 2 -21.03 17.69 -5.22
N TYR A 3 -19.83 17.73 -4.64
CA TYR A 3 -18.83 16.66 -4.79
C TYR A 3 -19.38 15.27 -4.42
N ARG A 4 -20.10 15.16 -3.29
CA ARG A 4 -20.67 13.88 -2.82
C ARG A 4 -21.73 13.34 -3.76
N GLU A 5 -22.60 14.20 -4.25
CA GLU A 5 -23.65 13.82 -5.23
C GLU A 5 -23.03 13.33 -6.55
N THR A 6 -21.92 13.95 -6.98
CA THR A 6 -21.19 13.53 -8.18
C THR A 6 -20.54 12.15 -7.98
N GLU A 7 -19.94 11.90 -6.83
CA GLU A 7 -19.35 10.59 -6.53
C GLU A 7 -20.43 9.50 -6.41
N ASP A 8 -21.54 9.76 -5.72
CA ASP A 8 -22.67 8.81 -5.59
C ASP A 8 -23.26 8.48 -6.98
N TRP A 9 -23.41 9.49 -7.85
CA TRP A 9 -23.82 9.30 -9.23
C TRP A 9 -22.83 8.42 -10.00
N TYR A 10 -21.54 8.71 -9.90
CA TYR A 10 -20.49 7.98 -10.60
C TYR A 10 -20.44 6.51 -10.14
N GLN A 11 -20.48 6.25 -8.85
CA GLN A 11 -20.53 4.88 -8.32
C GLN A 11 -21.75 4.12 -8.81
N ARG A 12 -22.92 4.79 -8.94
CA ARG A 12 -24.11 4.16 -9.48
C ARG A 12 -23.97 3.80 -10.96
N VAL A 13 -23.31 4.64 -11.77
CA VAL A 13 -23.03 4.32 -13.17
C VAL A 13 -22.08 3.12 -13.25
N LEU A 14 -21.01 3.10 -12.45
CA LEU A 14 -20.07 1.98 -12.41
C LEU A 14 -20.75 0.66 -12.03
N GLU A 15 -21.66 0.70 -11.06
CA GLU A 15 -22.42 -0.49 -10.63
C GLU A 15 -23.30 -1.03 -11.75
N LEU A 16 -24.00 -0.15 -12.50
CA LEU A 16 -24.81 -0.55 -13.65
C LEU A 16 -23.96 -1.18 -14.75
N LEU A 17 -22.77 -0.63 -15.00
CA LEU A 17 -21.83 -1.19 -15.98
C LEU A 17 -21.28 -2.56 -15.54
N ARG A 18 -20.96 -2.74 -14.26
CA ARG A 18 -20.56 -4.04 -13.70
C ARG A 18 -21.66 -5.10 -13.87
N GLN A 19 -22.91 -4.70 -13.73
CA GLN A 19 -24.08 -5.55 -13.96
C GLN A 19 -24.42 -5.74 -15.45
N GLN A 20 -23.62 -5.21 -16.37
CA GLN A 20 -23.85 -5.21 -17.82
C GLN A 20 -25.16 -4.53 -18.25
N ARG A 21 -25.71 -3.65 -17.43
CA ARG A 21 -26.93 -2.88 -17.67
C ARG A 21 -26.60 -1.58 -18.40
N VAL A 22 -26.12 -1.71 -19.64
CA VAL A 22 -25.57 -0.58 -20.42
C VAL A 22 -26.60 0.50 -20.68
N LEU A 23 -27.84 0.13 -21.03
CA LEU A 23 -28.90 1.11 -21.30
C LEU A 23 -29.20 1.96 -20.07
N ASP A 24 -29.34 1.31 -18.90
CA ASP A 24 -29.62 2.02 -17.65
C ASP A 24 -28.44 2.93 -17.26
N ALA A 25 -27.20 2.51 -17.55
CA ALA A 25 -26.03 3.34 -17.33
C ALA A 25 -26.03 4.58 -18.23
N LEU A 26 -26.35 4.43 -19.54
CA LEU A 26 -26.48 5.54 -20.48
C LEU A 26 -27.62 6.49 -20.08
N ASP A 27 -28.76 5.97 -19.58
CA ASP A 27 -29.86 6.79 -19.08
C ASP A 27 -29.47 7.53 -17.79
N LYS A 28 -28.70 6.90 -16.92
CA LYS A 28 -28.17 7.56 -15.73
C LYS A 28 -27.18 8.66 -16.08
N ILE A 29 -26.33 8.46 -17.11
CA ILE A 29 -25.44 9.48 -17.64
C ILE A 29 -26.26 10.65 -18.24
N ALA A 30 -27.30 10.36 -19.02
CA ALA A 30 -28.17 11.38 -19.60
C ALA A 30 -28.83 12.28 -18.56
N SER A 31 -29.12 11.76 -17.36
CA SER A 31 -29.79 12.54 -16.31
C SER A 31 -29.00 13.79 -15.86
N ILE A 32 -27.69 13.86 -16.12
CA ILE A 32 -26.82 14.98 -15.73
C ILE A 32 -26.24 15.75 -16.93
N THR A 33 -26.35 15.23 -18.14
CA THR A 33 -25.74 15.86 -19.33
C THR A 33 -26.36 17.23 -19.67
N SER A 34 -27.54 17.57 -19.15
CA SER A 34 -28.13 18.90 -19.30
C SER A 34 -27.25 20.04 -18.74
N THR A 35 -26.28 19.72 -17.86
CA THR A 35 -25.33 20.64 -17.26
C THR A 35 -23.90 20.48 -17.82
N ALA A 36 -23.71 19.55 -18.75
CA ALA A 36 -22.43 19.17 -19.31
C ALA A 36 -22.12 19.92 -20.62
N HIS A 37 -20.87 19.84 -21.06
CA HIS A 37 -20.43 20.41 -22.34
C HIS A 37 -21.10 19.69 -23.53
N GLU A 38 -21.42 20.42 -24.63
CA GLU A 38 -22.09 19.86 -25.82
C GLU A 38 -21.39 18.63 -26.41
N GLY A 39 -20.07 18.53 -26.31
CA GLY A 39 -19.30 17.37 -26.75
C GLY A 39 -19.66 16.07 -26.04
N HIS A 40 -20.01 16.13 -24.75
CA HIS A 40 -20.45 14.93 -23.99
C HIS A 40 -21.85 14.48 -24.37
N ILE A 41 -22.73 15.42 -24.73
CA ILE A 41 -24.09 15.11 -25.20
C ILE A 41 -24.00 14.38 -26.54
N SER A 42 -23.23 14.92 -27.49
CA SER A 42 -23.03 14.27 -28.82
C SER A 42 -22.45 12.87 -28.68
N ARG A 43 -21.47 12.69 -27.76
CA ARG A 43 -20.87 11.38 -27.51
C ARG A 43 -21.85 10.40 -26.89
N LEU A 44 -22.70 10.85 -25.97
CA LEU A 44 -23.74 10.02 -25.38
C LEU A 44 -24.74 9.53 -26.43
N ASP A 45 -25.18 10.42 -27.34
CA ASP A 45 -26.13 10.06 -28.41
C ASP A 45 -25.51 9.06 -29.39
N GLU A 46 -24.24 9.20 -29.72
CA GLU A 46 -23.49 8.23 -30.53
C GLU A 46 -23.43 6.85 -29.87
N LEU A 47 -23.14 6.80 -28.57
CA LEU A 47 -23.08 5.54 -27.82
C LEU A 47 -24.47 4.87 -27.71
N ARG A 48 -25.53 5.66 -27.50
CA ARG A 48 -26.90 5.15 -27.50
C ARG A 48 -27.30 4.57 -28.85
N PHE A 49 -26.97 5.27 -29.93
CA PHE A 49 -27.23 4.79 -31.28
C PHE A 49 -26.48 3.49 -31.57
N THR A 50 -25.22 3.42 -31.21
CA THR A 50 -24.38 2.22 -31.40
C THR A 50 -24.95 1.03 -30.63
N TYR A 51 -25.34 1.22 -29.37
CA TYR A 51 -25.95 0.18 -28.54
C TYR A 51 -27.30 -0.30 -29.11
N ALA A 52 -28.18 0.62 -29.50
CA ALA A 52 -29.47 0.29 -30.09
C ALA A 52 -29.32 -0.47 -31.42
N SER A 53 -28.37 -0.08 -32.25
CA SER A 53 -28.07 -0.76 -33.52
C SER A 53 -27.58 -2.19 -33.25
N MET A 54 -26.67 -2.38 -32.31
CA MET A 54 -26.17 -3.69 -31.92
C MET A 54 -27.29 -4.60 -31.39
N LEU A 55 -28.20 -4.08 -30.55
CA LEU A 55 -29.36 -4.83 -30.08
C LEU A 55 -30.29 -5.25 -31.22
N ASN A 56 -30.58 -4.36 -32.17
CA ASN A 56 -31.42 -4.66 -33.33
C ASN A 56 -30.84 -5.81 -34.16
N TYR A 57 -29.54 -5.77 -34.47
CA TYR A 57 -28.88 -6.88 -35.19
C TYR A 57 -28.92 -8.19 -34.39
N THR A 58 -28.79 -8.12 -33.07
CA THR A 58 -28.89 -9.30 -32.20
C THR A 58 -30.31 -9.90 -32.21
N ILE A 59 -31.33 -9.08 -32.12
CA ILE A 59 -32.76 -9.52 -32.16
C ILE A 59 -33.09 -10.14 -33.52
N GLN A 60 -32.50 -9.61 -34.61
CA GLN A 60 -32.69 -10.15 -35.95
C GLN A 60 -31.92 -11.46 -36.20
N GLY A 61 -31.13 -11.92 -35.21
CA GLY A 61 -30.39 -13.16 -35.32
C GLY A 61 -29.19 -13.10 -36.32
N ALA A 62 -28.73 -11.90 -36.67
CA ALA A 62 -27.57 -11.74 -37.55
C ALA A 62 -26.29 -12.25 -36.88
N PRO A 63 -25.55 -13.21 -37.49
CA PRO A 63 -24.28 -13.67 -36.96
C PRO A 63 -23.23 -12.58 -37.14
N ASP A 64 -22.70 -12.06 -36.05
CA ASP A 64 -21.60 -11.09 -36.09
C ASP A 64 -20.41 -11.61 -35.24
N PRO A 65 -19.33 -12.14 -35.87
CA PRO A 65 -18.17 -12.65 -35.15
C PRO A 65 -17.40 -11.54 -34.41
N LYS A 66 -17.65 -10.25 -34.68
CA LYS A 66 -17.01 -9.12 -34.00
C LYS A 66 -17.88 -8.48 -32.92
N ARG A 67 -19.02 -9.06 -32.63
CA ARG A 67 -20.01 -8.50 -31.70
C ARG A 67 -19.40 -8.24 -30.31
N ASP A 68 -18.69 -9.19 -29.77
CA ASP A 68 -18.09 -9.07 -28.43
C ASP A 68 -16.99 -7.97 -28.41
N LEU A 69 -16.23 -7.85 -29.50
CA LEU A 69 -15.24 -6.79 -29.64
C LEU A 69 -15.91 -5.39 -29.69
N ILE A 70 -17.01 -5.26 -30.45
CA ILE A 70 -17.76 -4.01 -30.56
C ILE A 70 -18.38 -3.67 -29.19
N TYR A 71 -18.95 -4.67 -28.51
CA TYR A 71 -19.54 -4.49 -27.17
C TYR A 71 -18.49 -4.04 -26.15
N ASN A 72 -17.33 -4.67 -26.12
CA ASN A 72 -16.24 -4.28 -25.20
C ASN A 72 -15.75 -2.85 -25.48
N ARG A 73 -15.60 -2.47 -26.75
CA ARG A 73 -15.27 -1.07 -27.13
C ARG A 73 -16.33 -0.07 -26.71
N LEU A 74 -17.60 -0.45 -26.83
CA LEU A 74 -18.72 0.36 -26.37
C LEU A 74 -18.64 0.57 -24.84
N LEU A 75 -18.44 -0.51 -24.08
CA LEU A 75 -18.26 -0.44 -22.62
C LEU A 75 -17.11 0.49 -22.24
N VAL A 76 -15.94 0.32 -22.86
CA VAL A 76 -14.79 1.22 -22.65
C VAL A 76 -15.19 2.67 -22.87
N SER A 77 -15.86 2.98 -23.98
CA SER A 77 -16.30 4.33 -24.30
C SER A 77 -17.32 4.91 -23.31
N VAL A 78 -18.20 4.07 -22.76
CA VAL A 78 -19.16 4.49 -21.72
C VAL A 78 -18.43 4.80 -20.40
N TYR A 79 -17.46 3.96 -20.00
CA TYR A 79 -16.61 4.26 -18.85
C TYR A 79 -15.84 5.58 -19.01
N GLU A 80 -15.25 5.81 -20.18
CA GLU A 80 -14.51 7.04 -20.47
C GLU A 80 -15.39 8.28 -20.45
N LEU A 81 -16.61 8.18 -20.96
CA LEU A 81 -17.60 9.26 -20.89
C LEU A 81 -17.99 9.56 -19.43
N ALA A 82 -18.23 8.53 -18.62
CA ALA A 82 -18.53 8.68 -17.19
C ALA A 82 -17.36 9.34 -16.43
N ASP A 83 -16.13 8.92 -16.69
CA ASP A 83 -14.91 9.54 -16.11
C ASP A 83 -14.84 11.03 -16.45
N SER A 84 -15.00 11.37 -17.74
CA SER A 84 -14.89 12.76 -18.22
C SER A 84 -15.94 13.65 -17.58
N LEU A 85 -17.18 13.16 -17.47
CA LEU A 85 -18.28 13.89 -16.82
C LEU A 85 -18.02 14.07 -15.31
N ARG A 86 -17.55 13.05 -14.62
CA ARG A 86 -17.17 13.14 -13.20
C ARG A 86 -16.14 14.24 -12.98
N MET A 87 -15.10 14.28 -13.83
CA MET A 87 -14.04 15.27 -13.74
C MET A 87 -14.56 16.69 -14.02
N GLU A 88 -15.37 16.85 -15.06
CA GLU A 88 -15.95 18.15 -15.40
C GLU A 88 -16.85 18.68 -14.27
N LEU A 89 -17.70 17.82 -13.68
CA LEU A 89 -18.57 18.19 -12.58
C LEU A 89 -17.76 18.55 -11.32
N ASN A 90 -16.76 17.77 -10.98
CA ASN A 90 -15.91 18.03 -9.82
C ASN A 90 -15.07 19.32 -10.02
N SER A 91 -14.64 19.63 -11.25
CA SER A 91 -13.91 20.88 -11.52
C SER A 91 -14.79 22.13 -11.36
N LYS A 92 -16.10 22.03 -11.68
CA LYS A 92 -17.05 23.14 -11.57
C LYS A 92 -17.53 23.42 -10.14
N THR A 93 -17.48 22.41 -9.26
CA THR A 93 -18.18 22.46 -7.97
C THR A 93 -17.31 22.68 -6.75
N SER A 94 -15.98 22.50 -6.85
CA SER A 94 -15.13 22.63 -5.68
C SER A 94 -13.99 23.64 -5.86
N PHE A 95 -13.82 24.51 -4.86
CA PHE A 95 -12.55 25.14 -4.54
C PHE A 95 -11.55 24.09 -4.03
N SER A 96 -11.26 23.08 -4.87
CA SER A 96 -10.31 22.02 -4.56
C SER A 96 -8.90 22.57 -4.70
N ARG A 97 -8.10 22.44 -3.65
CA ARG A 97 -6.67 22.77 -3.70
C ARG A 97 -5.94 21.91 -4.72
N LEU A 98 -6.38 20.65 -4.90
CA LEU A 98 -5.83 19.77 -5.92
C LEU A 98 -6.12 20.26 -7.32
N ASN A 99 -7.32 20.79 -7.60
CA ASN A 99 -7.64 21.38 -8.88
C ASN A 99 -6.84 22.67 -9.13
N ALA A 100 -6.67 23.50 -8.10
CA ALA A 100 -5.81 24.68 -8.20
C ALA A 100 -4.37 24.30 -8.52
N LEU A 101 -3.81 23.31 -7.82
CA LEU A 101 -2.47 22.78 -8.09
C LEU A 101 -2.35 22.26 -9.52
N LYS A 102 -3.33 21.48 -10.00
CA LYS A 102 -3.36 21.00 -11.39
C LYS A 102 -3.31 22.15 -12.41
N HIS A 103 -4.15 23.16 -12.23
CA HIS A 103 -4.19 24.30 -13.15
C HIS A 103 -2.90 25.12 -13.13
N ASP A 104 -2.25 25.24 -11.97
CA ASP A 104 -0.97 25.93 -11.88
C ASP A 104 0.13 25.16 -12.61
N LEU A 105 0.20 23.82 -12.43
CA LEU A 105 1.10 22.95 -13.18
C LEU A 105 0.87 23.01 -14.69
N GLU A 106 -0.38 22.96 -15.15
CA GLU A 106 -0.72 23.07 -16.57
C GLU A 106 -0.34 24.43 -17.18
N ARG A 107 -0.44 25.51 -16.41
CA ARG A 107 0.00 26.84 -16.84
C ARG A 107 1.52 26.95 -16.96
N GLU A 108 2.24 26.36 -16.01
CA GLU A 108 3.70 26.33 -16.02
C GLU A 108 4.21 25.55 -17.22
N MET A 109 3.62 24.38 -17.53
CA MET A 109 3.97 23.59 -18.71
C MET A 109 3.78 24.33 -20.04
N ARG A 110 2.69 25.09 -20.17
CA ARG A 110 2.44 25.87 -21.41
C ARG A 110 3.44 26.99 -21.60
N ARG A 111 4.16 27.40 -20.57
CA ARG A 111 5.21 28.42 -20.65
C ARG A 111 6.57 27.83 -20.97
N ASP A 112 6.83 26.63 -20.48
CA ASP A 112 8.08 25.91 -20.73
C ASP A 112 7.86 25.01 -21.94
N ASN A 113 8.35 25.45 -23.12
CA ASN A 113 8.28 24.67 -24.37
C ASN A 113 9.25 23.47 -24.40
N GLU A 114 9.92 23.17 -23.31
CA GLU A 114 10.88 22.07 -23.21
C GLU A 114 10.19 20.75 -22.91
N ASP A 115 10.69 19.68 -23.53
CA ASP A 115 10.27 18.32 -23.21
C ASP A 115 10.66 18.01 -21.76
N MET A 116 9.69 17.56 -20.96
CA MET A 116 9.86 17.26 -19.54
C MET A 116 11.00 16.25 -19.28
N ALA A 117 11.20 15.28 -20.18
CA ALA A 117 12.28 14.29 -20.03
C ALA A 117 13.65 14.93 -20.24
N ASP A 118 13.80 15.78 -21.24
CA ASP A 118 15.06 16.43 -21.54
C ASP A 118 15.42 17.47 -20.47
N SER A 119 14.42 18.21 -19.96
CA SER A 119 14.58 19.15 -18.85
C SER A 119 15.02 18.43 -17.55
N LEU A 120 14.36 17.33 -17.18
CA LEU A 120 14.75 16.53 -16.01
C LEU A 120 16.15 15.92 -16.14
N GLN A 121 16.48 15.41 -17.33
CA GLN A 121 17.81 14.84 -17.58
C GLN A 121 18.92 15.88 -17.46
N GLY A 122 18.74 17.05 -18.05
CA GLY A 122 19.70 18.14 -17.96
C GLY A 122 19.92 18.62 -16.53
N LEU A 123 18.82 18.89 -15.83
CA LEU A 123 18.86 19.36 -14.45
C LEU A 123 19.41 18.29 -13.47
N SER A 124 19.15 17.01 -13.71
CA SER A 124 19.71 15.92 -12.89
C SER A 124 21.24 15.84 -13.05
N PHE A 125 21.72 15.95 -14.27
CA PHE A 125 23.18 15.97 -14.54
C PHE A 125 23.85 17.18 -13.91
N ASP A 126 23.27 18.37 -14.04
CA ASP A 126 23.80 19.60 -13.45
C ASP A 126 23.81 19.54 -11.92
N HIS A 127 22.79 18.92 -11.32
CA HIS A 127 22.71 18.71 -9.88
C HIS A 127 23.77 17.72 -9.38
N GLU A 128 23.97 16.57 -10.04
CA GLU A 128 25.04 15.62 -9.71
C GLU A 128 26.43 16.28 -9.80
N LEU A 129 26.66 17.06 -10.86
CA LEU A 129 27.91 17.77 -11.04
C LEU A 129 28.15 18.80 -9.92
N ASP A 130 27.11 19.54 -9.53
CA ASP A 130 27.18 20.52 -8.44
C ASP A 130 27.43 19.83 -7.08
N GLU A 131 26.79 18.69 -6.80
CA GLU A 131 27.05 17.89 -5.60
C GLU A 131 28.50 17.38 -5.56
N MET A 132 29.03 16.86 -6.67
CA MET A 132 30.42 16.44 -6.77
C MET A 132 31.39 17.59 -6.50
N LEU A 133 31.15 18.77 -7.07
CA LEU A 133 31.96 19.95 -6.87
C LEU A 133 31.90 20.44 -5.41
N ARG A 134 30.72 20.42 -4.77
CA ARG A 134 30.54 20.80 -3.38
C ARG A 134 31.18 19.83 -2.39
N SER A 135 31.19 18.54 -2.70
CA SER A 135 31.83 17.52 -1.87
C SER A 135 33.39 17.62 -1.89
N THR A 136 33.94 18.16 -2.97
CA THR A 136 35.40 18.33 -3.14
C THR A 136 35.92 19.67 -2.62
N VAL A 137 35.07 20.68 -2.53
CA VAL A 137 35.42 22.01 -2.00
C VAL A 137 34.60 22.21 -0.73
N LEU A 138 35.29 22.50 0.39
CA LEU A 138 34.66 22.84 1.68
C LEU A 138 33.92 24.18 1.55
N PHE A 139 32.78 24.19 0.82
CA PHE A 139 31.89 25.32 0.80
C PHE A 139 31.05 25.33 2.10
N ASP A 140 31.21 26.35 2.87
CA ASP A 140 30.48 26.62 4.11
C ASP A 140 29.12 27.31 3.84
N ASP A 141 28.57 27.13 2.65
CA ASP A 141 27.40 27.86 2.20
C ASP A 141 26.11 27.16 2.67
N GLU A 142 25.34 27.88 3.52
CA GLU A 142 24.08 27.41 4.10
C GLU A 142 22.95 27.34 3.05
N THR A 143 23.16 27.85 1.85
CA THR A 143 22.14 27.98 0.81
C THR A 143 22.15 26.75 -0.11
N GLU A 144 20.98 26.21 -0.36
CA GLU A 144 20.75 25.21 -1.41
C GLU A 144 21.17 25.81 -2.77
N SER A 145 21.83 25.04 -3.63
CA SER A 145 22.25 25.57 -4.93
C SER A 145 21.04 25.90 -5.81
N GLU A 146 21.20 26.86 -6.72
CA GLU A 146 20.18 27.18 -7.69
C GLU A 146 19.82 25.96 -8.56
N THR A 147 20.81 25.15 -8.93
CA THR A 147 20.60 23.90 -9.69
C THR A 147 19.76 22.90 -8.91
N ALA A 148 20.02 22.71 -7.60
CA ALA A 148 19.21 21.84 -6.72
C ALA A 148 17.76 22.34 -6.60
N ILE A 149 17.57 23.66 -6.47
CA ILE A 149 16.23 24.27 -6.42
C ILE A 149 15.48 24.05 -7.72
N GLN A 150 16.13 24.23 -8.86
CA GLN A 150 15.50 24.04 -10.19
C GLN A 150 15.19 22.55 -10.42
N HIS A 151 16.11 21.66 -10.08
CA HIS A 151 15.89 20.21 -10.16
C HIS A 151 14.68 19.78 -9.30
N ARG A 152 14.63 20.21 -8.03
CA ARG A 152 13.50 19.92 -7.14
C ARG A 152 12.16 20.43 -7.70
N LYS A 153 12.14 21.65 -8.26
CA LYS A 153 10.93 22.19 -8.91
C LYS A 153 10.50 21.34 -10.12
N ALA A 154 11.45 20.88 -10.94
CA ALA A 154 11.15 20.02 -12.07
C ALA A 154 10.58 18.67 -11.61
N MET A 155 11.13 18.08 -10.54
CA MET A 155 10.62 16.85 -9.93
C MET A 155 9.21 17.02 -9.34
N LEU A 156 8.93 18.14 -8.67
CA LEU A 156 7.58 18.45 -8.16
C LEU A 156 6.57 18.55 -9.30
N ARG A 157 6.96 19.19 -10.42
CA ARG A 157 6.12 19.28 -11.62
C ARG A 157 5.86 17.90 -12.22
N ALA A 158 6.90 17.10 -12.44
CA ALA A 158 6.78 15.76 -13.00
C ALA A 158 5.87 14.87 -12.16
N PHE A 159 6.08 14.86 -10.84
CA PHE A 159 5.23 14.14 -9.91
C PHE A 159 3.76 14.61 -9.99
N GLY A 160 3.54 15.91 -9.91
CA GLY A 160 2.20 16.50 -9.97
C GLY A 160 1.47 16.17 -11.27
N LEU A 161 2.17 16.19 -12.39
CA LEU A 161 1.62 15.83 -13.70
C LEU A 161 1.22 14.35 -13.77
N LEU A 162 2.12 13.45 -13.40
CA LEU A 162 1.83 12.02 -13.38
C LEU A 162 0.64 11.68 -12.47
N TRP A 163 0.54 12.36 -11.33
CA TRP A 163 -0.57 12.16 -10.40
C TRP A 163 -1.88 12.76 -10.90
N LEU A 164 -1.87 14.05 -11.32
CA LEU A 164 -3.08 14.83 -11.54
C LEU A 164 -3.62 14.78 -12.98
N THR A 165 -2.80 14.35 -13.96
CA THR A 165 -3.29 14.09 -15.33
C THR A 165 -4.19 12.86 -15.32
N GLU A 166 -5.42 12.99 -15.74
CA GLU A 166 -6.41 11.90 -15.74
C GLU A 166 -6.07 10.82 -16.77
N LYS A 167 -5.80 11.24 -18.00
CA LYS A 167 -5.47 10.36 -19.13
C LYS A 167 -4.18 10.83 -19.78
N LEU A 168 -3.18 9.96 -19.80
CA LEU A 168 -1.96 10.24 -20.54
C LEU A 168 -2.22 10.18 -22.04
N SER A 169 -1.66 11.12 -22.80
CA SER A 169 -1.57 10.99 -24.25
C SER A 169 -0.53 9.90 -24.61
N GLU A 170 -0.46 9.52 -25.88
CA GLU A 170 0.57 8.58 -26.33
C GLU A 170 1.97 9.19 -26.20
N ASP A 171 2.10 10.48 -26.46
CA ASP A 171 3.38 11.19 -26.37
C ASP A 171 3.80 11.38 -24.89
N ASP A 172 2.85 11.66 -23.98
CA ASP A 172 3.14 11.68 -22.53
C ASP A 172 3.65 10.33 -22.04
N ALA A 173 3.02 9.23 -22.45
CA ALA A 173 3.44 7.89 -22.07
C ALA A 173 4.85 7.55 -22.61
N LYS A 174 5.19 7.97 -23.82
CA LYS A 174 6.55 7.83 -24.37
C LYS A 174 7.56 8.67 -23.58
N THR A 175 7.20 9.91 -23.25
CA THR A 175 8.03 10.80 -22.42
C THR A 175 8.30 10.20 -21.05
N VAL A 176 7.27 9.69 -20.37
CA VAL A 176 7.40 9.00 -19.09
C VAL A 176 8.29 7.76 -19.22
N SER A 177 8.13 6.97 -20.27
CA SER A 177 8.99 5.80 -20.52
C SER A 177 10.46 6.19 -20.67
N ARG A 178 10.76 7.30 -21.40
CA ARG A 178 12.13 7.82 -21.52
C ARG A 178 12.72 8.24 -20.17
N ILE A 179 11.93 8.89 -19.31
CA ILE A 179 12.35 9.28 -17.96
C ILE A 179 12.80 8.05 -17.17
N PHE A 180 12.01 6.99 -17.17
CA PHE A 180 12.37 5.76 -16.45
C PHE A 180 13.58 5.02 -17.04
N GLN A 181 13.81 5.14 -18.35
CA GLN A 181 14.97 4.56 -19.03
C GLN A 181 16.25 5.40 -18.89
N SER A 182 16.13 6.67 -18.49
CA SER A 182 17.29 7.54 -18.31
C SER A 182 18.24 7.00 -17.26
N SER A 183 19.54 6.98 -17.56
CA SER A 183 20.60 6.63 -16.60
C SER A 183 20.94 7.77 -15.64
N SER A 184 20.64 9.02 -16.02
CA SER A 184 20.94 10.21 -15.22
C SER A 184 19.93 10.44 -14.09
N LEU A 185 18.73 9.86 -14.17
CA LEU A 185 17.76 9.97 -13.09
C LEU A 185 18.01 8.88 -12.02
N PRO A 186 18.26 9.26 -10.75
CA PRO A 186 18.57 8.31 -9.71
C PRO A 186 17.38 7.43 -9.33
N TRP A 187 17.65 6.26 -8.77
CA TRP A 187 16.65 5.25 -8.42
C TRP A 187 15.57 5.75 -7.47
N TYR A 188 15.91 6.60 -6.52
CA TYR A 188 14.97 7.14 -5.53
C TYR A 188 13.95 8.08 -6.17
N GLU A 189 14.33 8.87 -7.16
CA GLU A 189 13.42 9.74 -7.91
C GLU A 189 12.49 8.93 -8.80
N LYS A 190 13.03 7.92 -9.49
CA LYS A 190 12.20 6.98 -10.26
C LYS A 190 11.17 6.28 -9.37
N SER A 191 11.60 5.82 -8.19
CA SER A 191 10.70 5.19 -7.20
C SER A 191 9.58 6.11 -6.75
N MET A 192 9.89 7.38 -6.55
CA MET A 192 8.90 8.42 -6.21
C MET A 192 7.91 8.63 -7.37
N MET A 193 8.36 8.66 -8.62
CA MET A 193 7.50 8.79 -9.80
C MET A 193 6.56 7.60 -9.99
N VAL A 194 6.97 6.36 -9.64
CA VAL A 194 6.07 5.21 -9.59
C VAL A 194 4.91 5.46 -8.63
N SER A 195 5.19 6.12 -7.50
CA SER A 195 4.13 6.49 -6.55
C SER A 195 3.15 7.51 -7.12
N ALA A 196 3.63 8.45 -7.94
CA ALA A 196 2.77 9.39 -8.65
C ALA A 196 1.85 8.68 -9.66
N LEU A 197 2.36 7.69 -10.41
CA LEU A 197 1.54 6.85 -11.29
C LEU A 197 0.48 6.08 -10.51
N THR A 198 0.86 5.48 -9.38
CA THR A 198 -0.07 4.75 -8.48
C THR A 198 -1.19 5.68 -7.97
N LEU A 199 -0.84 6.88 -7.47
CA LEU A 199 -1.81 7.87 -7.03
C LEU A 199 -2.72 8.34 -8.18
N GLY A 200 -2.16 8.48 -9.38
CA GLY A 200 -2.92 8.79 -10.59
C GLY A 200 -3.95 7.71 -10.93
N MET A 201 -3.57 6.42 -10.82
CA MET A 201 -4.47 5.28 -11.00
C MET A 201 -5.56 5.24 -9.93
N ILE A 202 -5.25 5.52 -8.67
CA ILE A 202 -6.23 5.58 -7.58
C ILE A 202 -7.27 6.66 -7.88
N ARG A 203 -6.86 7.80 -8.41
CA ARG A 203 -7.76 8.92 -8.74
C ARG A 203 -8.65 8.64 -9.94
N CYS A 204 -8.11 8.06 -11.00
CA CYS A 204 -8.79 7.75 -12.23
C CYS A 204 -8.11 6.62 -12.98
N PHE A 205 -8.88 5.67 -13.49
CA PHE A 205 -8.34 4.61 -14.35
C PHE A 205 -7.77 5.19 -15.64
N ASP A 206 -6.53 4.82 -15.94
CA ASP A 206 -5.87 5.11 -17.21
C ASP A 206 -5.11 3.87 -17.71
N ALA A 207 -5.49 3.37 -18.90
CA ALA A 207 -4.89 2.18 -19.49
C ALA A 207 -3.38 2.34 -19.69
N ARG A 208 -2.90 3.51 -20.12
CA ARG A 208 -1.47 3.77 -20.34
C ARG A 208 -0.67 3.81 -19.03
N LYS A 209 -1.23 4.37 -17.95
CA LYS A 209 -0.60 4.29 -16.63
C LYS A 209 -0.50 2.85 -16.14
N MET A 210 -1.54 2.05 -16.38
CA MET A 210 -1.52 0.63 -16.04
C MET A 210 -0.45 -0.12 -16.84
N GLU A 211 -0.34 0.11 -18.15
CA GLU A 211 0.71 -0.46 -19.00
C GLU A 211 2.11 -0.05 -18.54
N LEU A 212 2.29 1.22 -18.12
CA LEU A 212 3.55 1.70 -17.56
C LEU A 212 3.88 0.97 -16.25
N LEU A 213 2.93 0.82 -15.33
CA LEU A 213 3.15 0.08 -14.07
C LEU A 213 3.52 -1.38 -14.33
N ASN A 214 2.83 -2.06 -15.27
CA ASN A 214 3.17 -3.43 -15.66
C ASN A 214 4.60 -3.54 -16.18
N ASN A 215 5.04 -2.60 -17.02
CA ASN A 215 6.41 -2.57 -17.54
C ASN A 215 7.44 -2.26 -16.44
N LEU A 216 7.11 -1.38 -15.48
CA LEU A 216 7.99 -0.98 -14.39
C LEU A 216 8.17 -2.10 -13.34
N TYR A 217 7.20 -3.00 -13.20
CA TYR A 217 7.40 -4.20 -12.38
C TYR A 217 8.54 -5.09 -12.89
N LEU A 218 8.81 -5.08 -14.18
CA LEU A 218 9.93 -5.82 -14.79
C LEU A 218 11.30 -5.12 -14.63
N SER A 219 11.35 -4.00 -13.93
CA SER A 219 12.61 -3.29 -13.65
C SER A 219 13.55 -4.15 -12.79
N SER A 220 14.84 -4.04 -13.06
CA SER A 220 15.88 -4.67 -12.23
C SER A 220 16.05 -4.03 -10.85
N ASP A 221 15.56 -2.79 -10.66
CA ASP A 221 15.61 -2.12 -9.35
C ASP A 221 14.38 -2.51 -8.53
N PRO A 222 14.57 -3.18 -7.37
CA PRO A 222 13.46 -3.62 -6.55
C PRO A 222 12.64 -2.47 -5.93
N ASN A 223 13.22 -1.27 -5.75
CA ASN A 223 12.44 -0.13 -5.25
C ASN A 223 11.44 0.37 -6.30
N ILE A 224 11.75 0.20 -7.57
CA ILE A 224 10.84 0.53 -8.68
C ILE A 224 9.83 -0.60 -8.87
N SER A 225 10.32 -1.85 -9.00
CA SER A 225 9.47 -3.00 -9.31
C SER A 225 8.43 -3.28 -8.23
N GLN A 226 8.82 -3.26 -6.94
CA GLN A 226 7.89 -3.58 -5.86
C GLN A 226 6.83 -2.48 -5.64
N ARG A 227 7.19 -1.21 -5.85
CA ARG A 227 6.20 -0.12 -5.83
C ARG A 227 5.22 -0.22 -6.99
N ALA A 228 5.70 -0.60 -8.18
CA ALA A 228 4.84 -0.84 -9.33
C ALA A 228 3.87 -2.00 -9.08
N LEU A 229 4.33 -3.10 -8.46
CA LEU A 229 3.49 -4.22 -8.07
C LEU A 229 2.35 -3.80 -7.14
N VAL A 230 2.66 -3.01 -6.10
CA VAL A 230 1.63 -2.49 -5.19
C VAL A 230 0.61 -1.63 -5.96
N GLY A 231 1.08 -0.78 -6.88
CA GLY A 231 0.22 0.02 -7.75
C GLY A 231 -0.69 -0.83 -8.65
N ILE A 232 -0.16 -1.92 -9.21
CA ILE A 232 -0.92 -2.90 -10.01
C ILE A 232 -2.02 -3.55 -9.17
N LEU A 233 -1.69 -4.07 -7.99
CA LEU A 233 -2.65 -4.77 -7.13
C LEU A 233 -3.77 -3.84 -6.63
N ILE A 234 -3.44 -2.60 -6.25
CA ILE A 234 -4.43 -1.58 -5.90
C ILE A 234 -5.33 -1.28 -7.11
N SER A 235 -4.75 -1.15 -8.31
CA SER A 235 -5.52 -0.89 -9.54
C SER A 235 -6.45 -2.06 -9.90
N ILE A 236 -5.99 -3.30 -9.74
CA ILE A 236 -6.83 -4.50 -9.93
C ILE A 236 -8.00 -4.46 -8.94
N SER A 237 -7.76 -4.16 -7.67
CA SER A 237 -8.82 -4.08 -6.67
C SER A 237 -9.88 -3.03 -6.99
N LEU A 238 -9.47 -1.89 -7.55
CA LEU A 238 -10.37 -0.78 -7.88
C LEU A 238 -11.12 -0.96 -9.21
N TYR A 239 -10.48 -1.61 -10.19
CA TYR A 239 -10.91 -1.58 -11.60
C TYR A 239 -11.00 -2.95 -12.26
N ASP A 240 -11.17 -4.03 -11.51
CA ASP A 240 -11.22 -5.42 -11.97
C ASP A 240 -12.00 -5.60 -13.29
N HIS A 241 -13.32 -5.32 -13.26
CA HIS A 241 -14.19 -5.49 -14.42
C HIS A 241 -13.82 -4.61 -15.62
N ARG A 242 -13.14 -3.49 -15.37
CA ARG A 242 -12.74 -2.56 -16.42
C ARG A 242 -11.46 -3.02 -17.08
N ILE A 243 -10.47 -3.49 -16.31
CA ILE A 243 -9.18 -3.98 -16.83
C ILE A 243 -9.39 -5.13 -17.82
N LEU A 244 -10.36 -6.01 -17.56
CA LEU A 244 -10.71 -7.13 -18.44
C LEU A 244 -11.12 -6.68 -19.86
N LEU A 245 -11.53 -5.43 -20.05
CA LEU A 245 -11.89 -4.88 -21.36
C LEU A 245 -10.68 -4.47 -22.21
N TYR A 246 -9.45 -4.52 -21.65
CA TYR A 246 -8.22 -4.09 -22.29
C TYR A 246 -7.30 -5.28 -22.56
N PRO A 247 -7.34 -5.88 -23.78
CA PRO A 247 -6.56 -7.08 -24.09
C PRO A 247 -5.05 -6.90 -23.87
N VAL A 248 -4.50 -5.73 -24.22
CA VAL A 248 -3.06 -5.43 -24.05
C VAL A 248 -2.65 -5.52 -22.59
N ILE A 249 -3.46 -4.98 -21.68
CA ILE A 249 -3.19 -5.04 -20.25
C ILE A 249 -3.28 -6.48 -19.76
N MET A 250 -4.28 -7.23 -20.21
CA MET A 250 -4.45 -8.63 -19.84
C MET A 250 -3.29 -9.50 -20.33
N ASP A 251 -2.79 -9.27 -21.56
CA ASP A 251 -1.62 -9.95 -22.08
C ASP A 251 -0.38 -9.65 -21.23
N GLN A 252 -0.16 -8.39 -20.86
CA GLN A 252 0.93 -8.01 -19.95
C GLN A 252 0.79 -8.69 -18.58
N LEU A 253 -0.39 -8.68 -17.97
CA LEU A 253 -0.63 -9.33 -16.67
C LEU A 253 -0.38 -10.85 -16.75
N ASN A 254 -0.76 -11.51 -17.85
CA ASN A 254 -0.43 -12.90 -18.07
C ASN A 254 1.08 -13.16 -18.15
N LEU A 255 1.84 -12.25 -18.79
CA LEU A 255 3.31 -12.33 -18.80
C LEU A 255 3.90 -12.16 -17.40
N LEU A 256 3.32 -11.27 -16.56
CA LEU A 256 3.76 -11.09 -15.18
C LEU A 256 3.51 -12.35 -14.35
N ARG A 257 2.37 -13.03 -14.55
CA ARG A 257 2.03 -14.30 -13.88
C ARG A 257 3.10 -15.37 -14.13
N ASP A 258 3.70 -15.38 -15.31
CA ASP A 258 4.72 -16.36 -15.67
C ASP A 258 6.09 -16.09 -14.98
N ASN A 259 6.24 -14.94 -14.31
CA ASN A 259 7.40 -14.65 -13.46
C ASN A 259 7.32 -15.44 -12.14
N PRO A 260 8.30 -16.29 -11.81
CA PRO A 260 8.26 -17.13 -10.60
C PRO A 260 8.15 -16.33 -9.27
N ALA A 261 8.62 -15.07 -9.24
CA ALA A 261 8.57 -14.23 -8.06
C ALA A 261 7.18 -13.57 -7.87
N PHE A 262 6.39 -13.42 -8.94
CA PHE A 262 5.16 -12.64 -8.94
C PHE A 262 4.15 -13.11 -7.88
N ALA A 263 3.94 -14.43 -7.77
CA ALA A 263 2.98 -14.98 -6.82
C ALA A 263 3.37 -14.66 -5.35
N ALA A 264 4.63 -14.91 -4.97
CA ALA A 264 5.11 -14.68 -3.61
C ALA A 264 5.17 -13.19 -3.25
N GLU A 265 5.59 -12.33 -4.18
CA GLU A 265 5.63 -10.88 -3.98
C GLU A 265 4.22 -10.28 -3.89
N SER A 266 3.30 -10.76 -4.72
CA SER A 266 1.89 -10.36 -4.64
C SER A 266 1.22 -10.82 -3.35
N GLU A 267 1.51 -12.05 -2.89
CA GLU A 267 1.08 -12.54 -1.57
C GLU A 267 1.53 -11.59 -0.47
N ALA A 268 2.82 -11.23 -0.43
CA ALA A 268 3.36 -10.31 0.56
C ALA A 268 2.67 -8.94 0.52
N ALA A 269 2.40 -8.42 -0.68
CA ALA A 269 1.71 -7.14 -0.85
C ALA A 269 0.24 -7.20 -0.40
N ILE A 270 -0.49 -8.25 -0.75
CA ILE A 270 -1.89 -8.46 -0.34
C ILE A 270 -1.99 -8.58 1.18
N ILE A 271 -1.15 -9.41 1.80
CA ILE A 271 -1.09 -9.55 3.26
C ILE A 271 -0.82 -8.20 3.92
N GLN A 272 0.10 -7.41 3.38
CA GLN A 272 0.41 -6.09 3.95
C GLN A 272 -0.73 -5.06 3.76
N ILE A 273 -1.46 -5.10 2.64
CA ILE A 273 -2.67 -4.28 2.43
C ILE A 273 -3.75 -4.62 3.46
N ILE A 274 -3.96 -5.92 3.72
CA ILE A 274 -4.91 -6.38 4.74
C ILE A 274 -4.48 -5.88 6.12
N ARG A 275 -3.20 -6.08 6.47
CA ARG A 275 -2.62 -5.64 7.75
C ARG A 275 -2.73 -4.14 7.97
N ALA A 276 -2.56 -3.34 6.91
CA ALA A 276 -2.70 -1.89 6.97
C ALA A 276 -4.10 -1.45 7.44
N LYS A 277 -5.15 -2.21 7.14
CA LYS A 277 -6.52 -1.93 7.63
C LYS A 277 -6.63 -2.04 9.16
N ASP A 278 -5.83 -2.90 9.79
CA ASP A 278 -5.83 -3.09 11.25
C ASP A 278 -4.90 -2.13 12.00
N THR A 279 -4.15 -1.27 11.29
CA THR A 279 -3.18 -0.34 11.89
C THR A 279 -3.80 0.52 13.00
N GLU A 280 -5.04 1.00 12.85
CA GLU A 280 -5.69 1.81 13.89
C GLU A 280 -6.02 0.99 15.15
N LYS A 281 -6.38 -0.28 15.02
CA LYS A 281 -6.63 -1.19 16.16
C LYS A 281 -5.33 -1.46 16.90
N ILE A 282 -4.27 -1.78 16.14
CA ILE A 282 -2.93 -2.03 16.67
C ILE A 282 -2.40 -0.79 17.41
N THR A 283 -2.53 0.38 16.79
CA THR A 283 -2.12 1.66 17.39
C THR A 283 -2.86 1.96 18.69
N ARG A 284 -4.17 1.67 18.76
CA ARG A 284 -4.95 1.83 20.01
C ARG A 284 -4.46 0.86 21.08
N LYS A 285 -4.29 -0.42 20.75
CA LYS A 285 -3.77 -1.43 21.68
C LYS A 285 -2.40 -1.00 22.24
N PHE A 286 -1.50 -0.55 21.36
CA PHE A 286 -0.18 -0.05 21.78
C PHE A 286 -0.29 1.13 22.74
N ARG A 287 -1.07 2.15 22.40
CA ARG A 287 -1.23 3.36 23.20
C ARG A 287 -1.91 3.09 24.54
N ASP A 288 -2.94 2.24 24.55
CA ASP A 288 -3.80 2.06 25.72
C ASP A 288 -3.27 0.98 26.67
N GLU A 289 -2.51 -0.01 26.17
CA GLU A 289 -2.04 -1.15 26.97
C GLU A 289 -0.53 -1.17 27.23
N ILE A 290 0.29 -0.65 26.30
CA ILE A 290 1.76 -0.78 26.38
C ILE A 290 2.40 0.53 26.86
N VAL A 291 2.04 1.66 26.25
CA VAL A 291 2.62 2.97 26.60
C VAL A 291 2.48 3.29 28.10
N PRO A 292 1.33 3.07 28.78
CA PRO A 292 1.21 3.35 30.20
C PRO A 292 2.14 2.49 31.07
N ASP A 293 2.37 1.21 30.70
CA ASP A 293 3.25 0.33 31.42
C ASP A 293 4.73 0.72 31.26
N VAL A 294 5.11 1.14 30.04
CA VAL A 294 6.46 1.66 29.74
C VAL A 294 6.72 2.98 30.47
N ILE A 295 5.73 3.89 30.55
CA ILE A 295 5.86 5.15 31.31
C ILE A 295 6.06 4.87 32.81
N LYS A 296 5.27 3.97 33.40
CA LYS A 296 5.43 3.57 34.81
C LYS A 296 6.81 2.98 35.08
N LEU A 297 7.29 2.11 34.20
CA LEU A 297 8.63 1.54 34.31
C LEU A 297 9.70 2.63 34.28
N ASN A 298 9.59 3.57 33.36
CA ASN A 298 10.54 4.70 33.25
C ASN A 298 10.51 5.60 34.49
N GLU A 299 9.33 5.88 35.08
CA GLU A 299 9.21 6.62 36.34
C GLU A 299 9.81 5.85 37.53
N GLU A 300 9.66 4.54 37.59
CA GLU A 300 10.24 3.69 38.65
C GLU A 300 11.76 3.61 38.50
N LEU A 301 12.26 3.45 37.27
CA LEU A 301 13.69 3.48 36.97
C LEU A 301 14.30 4.85 37.29
N SER A 302 13.67 5.94 36.92
CA SER A 302 14.14 7.30 37.20
C SER A 302 14.20 7.61 38.71
N LYS A 303 13.30 7.03 39.51
CA LYS A 303 13.28 7.18 40.97
C LYS A 303 14.35 6.34 41.67
N LYS A 304 14.74 5.20 41.10
CA LYS A 304 15.70 4.25 41.71
C LYS A 304 17.12 4.44 41.21
N LEU A 305 17.29 4.86 39.95
CA LEU A 305 18.56 5.20 39.34
C LEU A 305 18.82 6.68 39.63
N ASN A 306 19.72 6.96 40.58
CA ASN A 306 20.23 8.30 40.81
C ASN A 306 21.10 8.65 39.57
N ILE A 307 20.51 9.40 38.61
CA ILE A 307 21.11 9.76 37.31
C ILE A 307 22.50 10.37 37.46
N ASP A 308 22.76 11.05 38.60
CA ASP A 308 24.08 11.64 38.92
C ASP A 308 25.19 10.58 39.16
N LYS A 309 24.85 9.34 39.49
CA LYS A 309 25.83 8.24 39.66
C LYS A 309 26.15 7.49 38.36
N LEU A 310 25.31 7.58 37.34
CA LEU A 310 25.55 7.01 36.02
C LEU A 310 26.46 7.89 35.14
N MET A 311 26.69 9.13 35.50
CA MET A 311 27.54 10.06 34.75
C MET A 311 29.04 10.01 35.16
N THR A 312 29.42 9.20 36.12
CA THR A 312 30.83 8.95 36.47
C THR A 312 31.20 7.54 36.04
N ALA A 313 31.36 7.37 34.75
CA ALA A 313 31.60 6.06 34.15
C ALA A 313 33.07 5.84 33.85
N ASP A 314 33.77 5.16 34.76
CA ASP A 314 35.01 4.46 34.47
C ASP A 314 34.90 2.93 34.66
N GLU A 315 33.69 2.39 34.86
CA GLU A 315 33.43 0.97 35.12
C GLU A 315 32.33 0.37 34.23
N PHE A 316 32.49 0.48 32.89
CA PHE A 316 31.62 -0.24 31.94
C PHE A 316 32.33 -1.48 31.35
N GLU A 317 32.79 -2.38 32.20
CA GLU A 317 33.19 -3.74 31.77
C GLU A 317 32.12 -4.82 31.97
N ASP A 318 30.97 -4.51 32.57
CA ASP A 318 29.93 -5.51 32.79
C ASP A 318 28.73 -5.27 31.86
N LYS A 319 28.59 -6.18 30.88
CA LYS A 319 27.65 -6.08 29.75
C LYS A 319 26.17 -6.25 30.13
N ASN A 320 25.84 -6.49 31.40
CA ASN A 320 24.45 -6.72 31.77
C ASN A 320 24.18 -6.51 33.26
N PRO A 321 23.80 -5.33 33.66
CA PRO A 321 23.44 -5.27 35.04
C PRO A 321 21.95 -5.27 35.22
N ASP A 322 21.36 -4.56 35.86
CA ASP A 322 20.09 -4.47 36.53
C ASP A 322 18.82 -4.49 35.66
N TRP A 323 18.92 -4.41 34.32
CA TRP A 323 17.78 -4.46 33.42
C TRP A 323 17.08 -5.84 33.42
N GLU A 324 17.83 -6.94 33.38
CA GLU A 324 17.28 -8.30 33.47
C GLU A 324 16.49 -8.50 34.76
N LYS A 325 17.02 -8.08 35.90
CA LYS A 325 16.34 -8.18 37.20
C LYS A 325 15.05 -7.36 37.27
N TYR A 326 14.96 -6.28 36.51
CA TYR A 326 13.74 -5.46 36.42
C TYR A 326 12.69 -6.10 35.53
N PHE A 327 13.09 -6.65 34.41
CA PHE A 327 12.20 -7.38 33.50
C PHE A 327 11.73 -8.70 34.12
N ASP A 328 12.55 -9.40 34.88
CA ASP A 328 12.18 -10.60 35.62
C ASP A 328 11.04 -10.34 36.62
N ASN A 329 10.95 -9.13 37.15
CA ASN A 329 9.87 -8.74 38.07
C ASN A 329 8.57 -8.30 37.35
N GLN A 330 8.56 -8.18 36.02
CA GLN A 330 7.39 -7.79 35.22
C GLN A 330 7.20 -8.68 33.97
N PRO A 331 6.97 -9.98 34.16
CA PRO A 331 6.84 -10.93 33.02
C PRO A 331 5.68 -10.58 32.08
N GLY A 332 4.68 -9.84 32.56
CA GLY A 332 3.58 -9.36 31.76
C GLY A 332 3.98 -8.29 30.73
N LEU A 333 4.92 -7.40 31.09
CA LEU A 333 5.41 -6.37 30.19
C LEU A 333 6.38 -6.94 29.15
N VAL A 334 7.28 -7.83 29.57
CA VAL A 334 8.21 -8.53 28.65
C VAL A 334 7.43 -9.25 27.56
N ARG A 335 6.43 -10.04 27.94
CA ARG A 335 5.59 -10.74 26.97
C ARG A 335 4.85 -9.79 26.01
N LYS A 336 4.37 -8.62 26.49
CA LYS A 336 3.73 -7.62 25.64
C LYS A 336 4.72 -6.98 24.65
N LEU A 337 5.97 -6.74 25.09
CA LEU A 337 7.03 -6.20 24.24
C LEU A 337 7.48 -7.23 23.19
N GLU A 338 7.61 -8.50 23.58
CA GLU A 338 7.89 -9.59 22.63
C GLU A 338 6.77 -9.74 21.59
N GLU A 339 5.52 -9.72 22.02
CA GLU A 339 4.35 -9.74 21.11
C GLU A 339 4.42 -8.55 20.13
N LEU A 340 4.75 -7.36 20.62
CA LEU A 340 4.89 -6.17 19.80
C LEU A 340 6.02 -6.32 18.78
N THR A 341 7.19 -6.78 19.22
CA THR A 341 8.36 -7.00 18.35
C THR A 341 8.03 -8.00 17.24
N ASN A 342 7.37 -9.11 17.61
CA ASN A 342 6.93 -10.11 16.62
C ASN A 342 5.95 -9.52 15.62
N MET A 343 4.97 -8.73 16.07
CA MET A 343 4.04 -8.03 15.19
C MET A 343 4.76 -7.05 14.23
N GLN A 344 5.79 -6.34 14.71
CA GLN A 344 6.60 -5.45 13.89
C GLN A 344 7.41 -6.20 12.83
N LEU A 345 8.07 -7.29 13.21
CA LEU A 345 8.82 -8.15 12.29
C LEU A 345 7.92 -8.71 11.19
N GLU A 346 6.68 -8.99 11.52
CA GLU A 346 5.67 -9.38 10.54
C GLU A 346 5.17 -8.23 9.67
N GLY A 347 5.50 -6.97 9.95
CA GLY A 347 5.14 -5.77 9.18
C GLY A 347 3.95 -4.98 9.74
N ALA A 348 3.52 -5.24 10.98
CA ALA A 348 2.51 -4.42 11.63
C ALA A 348 3.05 -3.00 11.91
N ASP A 349 2.20 -2.01 11.71
CA ASP A 349 2.55 -0.61 11.92
C ASP A 349 2.16 -0.16 13.33
N VAL A 350 3.13 -0.12 14.21
CA VAL A 350 2.97 0.31 15.61
C VAL A 350 3.34 1.79 15.82
N PHE A 351 4.03 2.40 14.86
CA PHE A 351 4.59 3.74 15.00
C PHE A 351 3.70 4.88 14.51
N LEU A 352 2.52 4.58 13.95
CA LEU A 352 1.63 5.60 13.39
C LEU A 352 1.41 6.79 14.33
N SER A 353 1.09 6.54 15.61
CA SER A 353 0.82 7.61 16.57
C SER A 353 2.07 8.39 16.95
N ALA A 354 3.22 7.74 17.06
CA ALA A 354 4.48 8.37 17.44
C ALA A 354 4.96 9.38 16.38
N PHE A 355 4.83 9.03 15.09
CA PHE A 355 5.31 9.87 13.99
C PHE A 355 4.26 10.79 13.38
N SER A 356 2.98 10.67 13.75
CA SER A 356 1.90 11.46 13.14
C SER A 356 2.09 12.98 13.30
N MET A 357 2.52 13.44 14.47
CA MET A 357 2.76 14.87 14.72
C MET A 357 3.97 15.40 13.92
N LEU A 358 4.96 14.57 13.67
CA LEU A 358 6.18 14.93 12.95
C LEU A 358 5.95 15.09 11.43
N LYS A 359 4.79 14.68 10.92
CA LYS A 359 4.38 14.94 9.52
C LYS A 359 4.01 16.41 9.25
N SER A 360 4.02 17.26 10.27
CA SER A 360 3.86 18.72 10.12
C SER A 360 5.15 19.46 9.72
N PHE A 361 6.31 18.79 9.70
CA PHE A 361 7.57 19.41 9.25
C PHE A 361 7.44 19.95 7.82
N PRO A 362 8.14 21.09 7.50
CA PRO A 362 8.13 21.67 6.16
C PRO A 362 8.49 20.69 5.05
N PHE A 363 9.32 19.70 5.32
CA PHE A 363 9.66 18.60 4.41
C PHE A 363 8.40 17.93 3.82
N PHE A 364 7.37 17.67 4.62
CA PHE A 364 6.14 17.01 4.18
C PHE A 364 5.10 17.97 3.53
N GLN A 365 5.40 19.26 3.42
CA GLN A 365 4.58 20.17 2.62
C GLN A 365 4.75 19.90 1.13
N GLU A 366 5.90 19.39 0.72
CA GLU A 366 6.14 18.90 -0.63
C GLU A 366 5.61 17.46 -0.78
N LEU A 367 4.63 17.29 -1.65
CA LEU A 367 3.93 16.01 -1.86
C LEU A 367 4.84 14.82 -2.16
N PRO A 368 5.85 14.92 -3.05
CA PRO A 368 6.73 13.81 -3.37
C PRO A 368 7.48 13.24 -2.16
N ASN A 369 7.76 14.08 -1.17
CA ASN A 369 8.54 13.69 0.01
C ASN A 369 7.83 12.65 0.91
N TRP A 370 6.52 12.46 0.75
CA TRP A 370 5.79 11.38 1.40
C TRP A 370 6.16 9.99 0.87
N PHE A 371 6.70 9.95 -0.35
CA PHE A 371 7.03 8.72 -1.07
C PHE A 371 8.52 8.61 -1.40
N MET A 372 9.34 9.57 -0.96
CA MET A 372 10.78 9.52 -1.14
C MET A 372 11.36 8.32 -0.40
N PRO A 373 12.04 7.38 -1.05
CA PRO A 373 12.81 6.36 -0.36
C PRO A 373 13.87 7.01 0.53
N PHE A 374 14.07 6.47 1.72
CA PHE A 374 15.11 7.00 2.60
C PHE A 374 16.50 6.58 2.12
N TYR A 375 17.41 7.53 2.01
CA TYR A 375 18.84 7.33 1.79
C TYR A 375 19.61 8.38 2.59
N LYS A 376 20.77 7.98 3.13
CA LYS A 376 21.52 8.79 4.12
C LYS A 376 22.16 10.04 3.51
N GLU A 377 22.39 10.05 2.19
CA GLU A 377 22.98 11.17 1.46
C GLU A 377 21.94 12.25 1.12
N HIS A 378 20.65 12.03 1.40
CA HIS A 378 19.62 13.02 1.11
C HIS A 378 19.93 14.38 1.79
N TYR A 379 19.81 15.46 1.04
CA TYR A 379 20.14 16.82 1.52
C TYR A 379 19.54 17.15 2.90
N SER A 380 18.25 16.84 3.11
CA SER A 380 17.59 17.10 4.38
C SER A 380 18.16 16.27 5.54
N VAL A 381 18.65 15.07 5.27
CA VAL A 381 19.33 14.20 6.26
C VAL A 381 20.69 14.79 6.63
N VAL A 382 21.50 15.10 5.62
CA VAL A 382 22.84 15.71 5.82
C VAL A 382 22.73 17.02 6.57
N ARG A 383 21.76 17.88 6.21
CA ARG A 383 21.52 19.15 6.89
C ARG A 383 21.07 18.97 8.34
N ALA A 384 20.15 18.04 8.61
CA ALA A 384 19.66 17.79 9.97
C ALA A 384 20.75 17.29 10.92
N LEU A 385 21.73 16.55 10.39
CA LEU A 385 22.83 15.97 11.16
C LEU A 385 24.12 16.80 11.11
N ARG A 386 24.14 17.97 10.47
CA ARG A 386 25.34 18.77 10.21
C ARG A 386 26.13 19.10 11.48
N ASN A 387 25.44 19.47 12.55
CA ASN A 387 26.06 19.92 13.81
C ASN A 387 26.46 18.78 14.74
N GLU A 388 26.20 17.53 14.34
CA GLU A 388 26.50 16.35 15.12
C GLU A 388 27.91 15.83 14.85
N THR A 389 28.49 15.07 15.80
CA THR A 389 29.80 14.43 15.61
C THR A 389 29.77 13.42 14.46
N GLU A 390 30.91 13.19 13.82
CA GLU A 390 31.03 12.25 12.69
C GLU A 390 30.55 10.83 13.09
N ASN A 391 30.94 10.37 14.27
CA ASN A 391 30.51 9.07 14.78
C ASN A 391 28.99 9.02 14.96
N PHE A 392 28.38 10.07 15.53
CA PHE A 392 26.92 10.16 15.68
C PHE A 392 26.24 10.11 14.32
N ARG A 393 26.67 10.95 13.37
CA ARG A 393 26.10 10.99 12.02
C ARG A 393 26.12 9.63 11.35
N LYS A 394 27.29 8.96 11.38
CA LYS A 394 27.45 7.64 10.77
C LYS A 394 26.54 6.60 11.43
N THR A 395 26.62 6.45 12.74
CA THR A 395 25.83 5.44 13.47
C THR A 395 24.33 5.62 13.27
N ILE A 396 23.84 6.85 13.39
CA ILE A 396 22.40 7.12 13.28
C ILE A 396 21.92 6.98 11.83
N SER A 397 22.62 7.57 10.84
CA SER A 397 22.17 7.51 9.45
C SER A 397 22.19 6.09 8.90
N GLU A 398 23.21 5.30 9.21
CA GLU A 398 23.32 3.90 8.79
C GLU A 398 22.29 3.02 9.53
N GLY A 399 22.12 3.21 10.83
CA GLY A 399 21.13 2.48 11.61
C GLY A 399 19.69 2.73 11.13
N ILE A 400 19.33 3.99 10.87
CA ILE A 400 18.01 4.35 10.33
C ILE A 400 17.82 3.82 8.92
N GLU A 401 18.83 3.94 8.04
CA GLU A 401 18.74 3.43 6.66
C GLU A 401 18.46 1.93 6.66
N ARG A 402 19.16 1.17 7.48
CA ARG A 402 19.00 -0.30 7.62
C ARG A 402 17.75 -0.71 8.39
N SER A 403 17.16 0.17 9.19
CA SER A 403 15.99 -0.16 10.00
C SER A 403 14.86 -0.75 9.15
N VAL A 404 14.40 -1.93 9.53
CA VAL A 404 13.28 -2.63 8.90
C VAL A 404 11.92 -2.24 9.50
N TYR A 405 11.93 -1.62 10.68
CA TYR A 405 10.74 -1.32 11.48
C TYR A 405 10.03 -0.03 11.10
N MET A 406 10.72 0.89 10.43
CA MET A 406 10.18 2.19 10.04
C MET A 406 9.95 2.28 8.53
N CYS A 407 8.84 2.83 8.11
CA CYS A 407 8.64 3.24 6.72
C CYS A 407 9.51 4.45 6.37
N ASN A 408 9.71 4.71 5.08
CA ASN A 408 10.64 5.75 4.63
C ASN A 408 10.27 7.14 5.14
N SER A 409 9.00 7.50 5.10
CA SER A 409 8.54 8.79 5.60
C SER A 409 8.74 8.96 7.11
N ASP A 410 8.70 7.87 7.90
CA ASP A 410 8.98 7.92 9.34
C ASP A 410 10.48 8.05 9.62
N LYS A 411 11.34 7.42 8.81
CA LYS A 411 12.80 7.60 8.87
C LYS A 411 13.18 9.07 8.69
N PHE A 412 12.61 9.75 7.68
CA PHE A 412 12.79 11.20 7.54
C PHE A 412 12.26 11.98 8.74
N SER A 413 11.05 11.65 9.23
CA SER A 413 10.49 12.31 10.42
C SER A 413 11.40 12.19 11.62
N PHE A 414 11.98 11.00 11.84
CA PHE A 414 12.90 10.74 12.94
C PHE A 414 14.17 11.59 12.84
N ILE A 415 14.86 11.55 11.70
CA ILE A 415 16.08 12.34 11.47
C ILE A 415 15.84 13.84 11.62
N LEU A 416 14.77 14.35 11.04
CA LEU A 416 14.43 15.78 11.14
C LEU A 416 14.11 16.21 12.57
N ASN A 417 13.57 15.31 13.40
CA ASN A 417 13.29 15.58 14.81
C ASN A 417 14.55 15.55 15.70
N LEU A 418 15.61 14.84 15.29
CA LEU A 418 16.85 14.73 16.09
C LEU A 418 17.47 16.07 16.39
N SER A 419 17.43 17.03 15.45
CA SER A 419 17.97 18.38 15.66
C SER A 419 17.27 19.14 16.80
N HIS A 420 16.09 18.73 17.21
CA HIS A 420 15.30 19.32 18.29
C HIS A 420 15.39 18.54 19.61
N MET A 421 16.08 17.40 19.62
CA MET A 421 16.22 16.56 20.83
C MET A 421 17.35 17.03 21.73
N PRO A 422 17.19 16.96 23.08
CA PRO A 422 18.25 17.19 24.03
C PRO A 422 19.41 16.18 23.90
N GLU A 423 20.65 16.59 24.15
CA GLU A 423 21.85 15.75 24.06
C GLU A 423 21.78 14.40 24.82
N PRO A 424 21.22 14.32 26.06
CA PRO A 424 21.09 13.03 26.74
C PRO A 424 20.25 12.02 25.98
N GLN A 425 19.18 12.48 25.30
CA GLN A 425 18.32 11.62 24.51
C GLN A 425 19.02 11.15 23.21
N LYS A 426 19.80 12.03 22.57
CA LYS A 426 20.61 11.67 21.40
C LYS A 426 21.62 10.59 21.73
N ASN A 427 22.32 10.72 22.87
CA ASN A 427 23.31 9.73 23.31
C ASN A 427 22.68 8.37 23.59
N LEU A 428 21.49 8.33 24.19
CA LEU A 428 20.73 7.09 24.38
C LEU A 428 20.39 6.44 23.02
N MET A 429 19.97 7.25 22.03
CA MET A 429 19.70 6.75 20.68
C MET A 429 20.91 6.10 20.01
N VAL A 430 22.10 6.71 20.14
CA VAL A 430 23.35 6.12 19.62
C VAL A 430 23.62 4.75 20.25
N GLN A 431 23.41 4.63 21.56
CA GLN A 431 23.60 3.37 22.26
C GLN A 431 22.60 2.30 21.78
N MET A 432 21.34 2.68 21.60
CA MET A 432 20.30 1.76 21.09
C MET A 432 20.62 1.28 19.67
N PHE A 433 20.89 2.20 18.74
CA PHE A 433 21.23 1.82 17.37
C PHE A 433 22.57 1.10 17.28
N GLY A 434 23.53 1.42 18.17
CA GLY A 434 24.79 0.69 18.25
C GLY A 434 24.62 -0.74 18.74
N ALA A 435 23.74 -0.98 19.72
CA ALA A 435 23.41 -2.33 20.20
C ALA A 435 22.63 -3.15 19.15
N GLU A 436 21.78 -2.51 18.36
CA GLU A 436 21.03 -3.14 17.26
C GLU A 436 21.88 -3.35 15.99
N ALA A 437 23.05 -2.73 15.89
CA ALA A 437 23.87 -2.74 14.67
C ALA A 437 24.25 -4.17 14.22
N GLU A 438 24.61 -5.05 15.15
CA GLU A 438 24.94 -6.45 14.85
C GLU A 438 23.73 -7.20 14.28
N GLN A 439 22.55 -7.00 14.86
CA GLN A 439 21.30 -7.63 14.41
C GLN A 439 20.84 -7.10 13.05
N LEU A 440 21.03 -5.80 12.81
CA LEU A 440 20.74 -5.17 11.51
C LEU A 440 21.74 -5.61 10.43
N GLU A 441 22.99 -5.89 10.78
CA GLU A 441 23.99 -6.46 9.85
C GLU A 441 23.64 -7.91 9.48
N GLU A 442 23.17 -8.71 10.41
CA GLU A 442 22.71 -10.08 10.16
C GLU A 442 21.52 -10.07 9.19
N LEU A 443 20.50 -9.25 9.46
CA LEU A 443 19.33 -9.08 8.57
C LEU A 443 19.72 -8.59 7.16
N ALA A 444 20.66 -7.64 7.08
CA ALA A 444 21.19 -7.17 5.80
C ALA A 444 21.94 -8.27 5.05
N GLY A 445 22.67 -9.13 5.77
CA GLY A 445 23.34 -10.31 5.21
C GLY A 445 22.33 -11.33 4.67
N GLU A 446 21.22 -11.55 5.37
CA GLU A 446 20.13 -12.40 4.91
C GLU A 446 19.46 -11.84 3.64
N GLU A 447 19.23 -10.53 3.54
CA GLU A 447 18.66 -9.89 2.35
C GLU A 447 19.58 -9.99 1.11
N ILE A 448 20.90 -10.02 1.30
CA ILE A 448 21.87 -10.26 0.22
C ILE A 448 21.77 -11.71 -0.25
N THR A 449 21.57 -12.64 0.67
CA THR A 449 21.46 -14.07 0.39
C THR A 449 20.10 -14.44 -0.20
N ASP A 450 19.02 -13.80 0.27
CA ASP A 450 17.66 -13.98 -0.24
C ASP A 450 17.02 -12.63 -0.62
N PRO A 451 17.09 -12.24 -1.90
CA PRO A 451 16.49 -10.99 -2.40
C PRO A 451 14.98 -10.85 -2.12
N ARG A 452 14.27 -11.96 -1.86
CA ARG A 452 12.83 -11.92 -1.54
C ARG A 452 12.56 -11.19 -0.22
N LEU A 453 13.46 -11.28 0.75
CA LEU A 453 13.36 -10.55 2.02
C LEU A 453 13.42 -9.04 1.79
N ARG A 454 14.36 -8.60 0.95
CA ARG A 454 14.47 -7.18 0.54
C ARG A 454 13.20 -6.71 -0.17
N ASN A 455 12.69 -7.49 -1.12
CA ASN A 455 11.49 -7.16 -1.86
C ASN A 455 10.29 -7.03 -0.92
N LYS A 456 10.11 -7.98 0.00
CA LYS A 456 9.07 -7.95 1.03
C LYS A 456 9.18 -6.69 1.91
N ARG A 457 10.39 -6.32 2.36
CA ARG A 457 10.60 -5.10 3.14
C ARG A 457 10.19 -3.84 2.39
N ILE A 458 10.57 -3.72 1.11
CA ILE A 458 10.19 -2.57 0.28
C ILE A 458 8.67 -2.47 0.13
N ILE A 459 7.99 -3.60 -0.09
CA ILE A 459 6.52 -3.67 -0.15
C ILE A 459 5.90 -3.16 1.14
N ILE A 460 6.37 -3.67 2.30
CA ILE A 460 5.85 -3.29 3.62
C ILE A 460 6.01 -1.79 3.84
N GLN A 461 7.22 -1.26 3.66
CA GLN A 461 7.52 0.15 3.87
C GLN A 461 6.72 1.05 2.93
N TYR A 462 6.56 0.67 1.67
CA TYR A 462 5.81 1.47 0.71
C TYR A 462 4.30 1.49 1.02
N ILE A 463 3.70 0.37 1.41
CA ILE A 463 2.28 0.34 1.82
C ILE A 463 2.07 1.15 3.09
N GLN A 464 3.02 1.14 4.04
CA GLN A 464 2.97 2.00 5.21
C GLN A 464 3.11 3.49 4.85
N ASP A 465 3.98 3.86 3.89
CA ASP A 465 4.08 5.24 3.39
C ASP A 465 2.77 5.68 2.72
N LEU A 466 2.14 4.82 1.90
CA LEU A 466 0.79 5.09 1.35
C LEU A 466 -0.23 5.29 2.46
N TYR A 467 -0.24 4.43 3.48
CA TYR A 467 -1.15 4.55 4.62
C TYR A 467 -0.97 5.88 5.37
N ARG A 468 0.30 6.28 5.65
CA ARG A 468 0.62 7.59 6.23
C ARG A 468 0.04 8.74 5.40
N PHE A 469 0.27 8.69 4.09
CA PHE A 469 -0.22 9.72 3.18
C PHE A 469 -1.74 9.85 3.23
N PHE A 470 -2.49 8.77 3.06
CA PHE A 470 -3.95 8.83 3.06
C PHE A 470 -4.56 9.20 4.41
N LYS A 471 -3.92 8.85 5.51
CA LYS A 471 -4.43 9.15 6.86
C LYS A 471 -4.01 10.51 7.41
N LEU A 472 -2.82 10.99 7.07
CA LEU A 472 -2.20 12.14 7.75
C LEU A 472 -2.03 13.37 6.86
N HIS A 473 -2.06 13.23 5.51
CA HIS A 473 -1.85 14.35 4.61
C HIS A 473 -2.91 15.45 4.81
N PRO A 474 -2.54 16.76 4.77
CA PRO A 474 -3.49 17.87 4.96
C PRO A 474 -4.65 17.88 3.95
N LEU A 475 -4.45 17.37 2.72
CA LEU A 475 -5.47 17.29 1.67
C LEU A 475 -6.21 15.94 1.64
N LYS A 476 -6.13 15.11 2.69
CA LYS A 476 -6.75 13.77 2.72
C LYS A 476 -8.26 13.77 2.42
N SER A 477 -8.96 14.83 2.79
CA SER A 477 -10.40 14.98 2.50
C SER A 477 -10.71 15.15 1.01
N GLU A 478 -9.75 15.64 0.21
CA GLU A 478 -9.88 15.82 -1.24
C GLU A 478 -9.36 14.61 -2.03
N ILE A 479 -8.36 13.89 -1.45
CA ILE A 479 -7.70 12.75 -2.09
C ILE A 479 -8.57 11.49 -1.97
N GLY A 480 -9.34 11.38 -0.88
CA GLY A 480 -10.04 10.16 -0.49
C GLY A 480 -9.10 9.14 0.16
N ASP A 481 -9.64 8.26 1.00
CA ASP A 481 -8.86 7.25 1.71
C ASP A 481 -9.12 5.86 1.11
N ILE A 482 -8.16 5.34 0.35
CA ILE A 482 -8.27 4.00 -0.27
C ILE A 482 -8.35 2.89 0.78
N PHE A 483 -7.75 3.05 1.96
CA PHE A 483 -7.79 2.06 3.04
C PHE A 483 -9.14 2.02 3.77
N SER A 484 -10.04 2.96 3.48
CA SER A 484 -11.45 2.89 3.89
C SER A 484 -12.29 2.01 2.95
N LEU A 485 -11.78 1.69 1.77
CA LEU A 485 -12.42 0.77 0.82
C LEU A 485 -12.00 -0.66 1.13
N SER A 486 -12.85 -1.62 0.74
CA SER A 486 -12.41 -3.01 0.75
C SER A 486 -11.46 -3.22 -0.44
N LEU A 487 -10.17 -3.22 -0.16
CA LEU A 487 -9.15 -3.54 -1.16
C LEU A 487 -9.01 -5.07 -1.27
N ASP A 488 -10.12 -5.75 -1.56
CA ASP A 488 -10.19 -7.21 -1.56
C ASP A 488 -9.73 -7.75 -2.92
N VAL A 489 -8.43 -7.72 -3.16
CA VAL A 489 -7.81 -8.22 -4.40
C VAL A 489 -8.22 -9.66 -4.67
N HIS A 490 -8.34 -10.48 -3.62
CA HIS A 490 -8.73 -11.88 -3.70
C HIS A 490 -10.16 -12.14 -4.21
N ASN A 491 -11.02 -11.12 -4.20
CA ASN A 491 -12.40 -11.20 -4.72
C ASN A 491 -12.54 -10.73 -6.17
N THR A 492 -11.43 -10.45 -6.85
CA THR A 492 -11.45 -9.97 -8.23
C THR A 492 -11.34 -11.13 -9.23
N GLN A 493 -11.98 -10.98 -10.40
CA GLN A 493 -11.87 -11.96 -11.48
C GLN A 493 -10.42 -12.07 -11.99
N ILE A 494 -9.70 -10.95 -12.01
CA ILE A 494 -8.29 -10.92 -12.41
C ILE A 494 -7.45 -11.74 -11.43
N PHE A 495 -7.73 -11.67 -10.13
CA PHE A 495 -7.03 -12.49 -9.15
C PHE A 495 -7.18 -13.98 -9.44
N GLU A 496 -8.39 -14.45 -9.73
CA GLU A 496 -8.63 -15.85 -10.10
C GLU A 496 -7.86 -16.27 -11.35
N LEU A 497 -7.69 -15.37 -12.32
CA LEU A 497 -6.94 -15.62 -13.55
C LEU A 497 -5.42 -15.65 -13.34
N LEU A 498 -4.91 -14.78 -12.47
CA LEU A 498 -3.47 -14.62 -12.25
C LEU A 498 -2.92 -15.56 -11.18
N PHE A 499 -3.69 -15.85 -10.12
CA PHE A 499 -3.22 -16.64 -8.98
C PHE A 499 -3.70 -18.09 -9.10
N SER A 500 -2.93 -18.88 -9.82
CA SER A 500 -3.08 -20.36 -9.83
C SER A 500 -2.28 -21.04 -8.72
N ASP A 501 -1.37 -20.31 -8.03
CA ASP A 501 -0.57 -20.87 -6.95
C ASP A 501 -1.42 -21.09 -5.70
N LYS A 502 -1.64 -22.36 -5.41
CA LYS A 502 -2.47 -22.82 -4.30
C LYS A 502 -1.85 -22.49 -2.92
N ASN A 503 -0.52 -22.43 -2.85
CA ASN A 503 0.17 -22.13 -1.59
C ASN A 503 -0.01 -20.67 -1.17
N SER A 504 0.12 -19.73 -2.10
CA SER A 504 -0.14 -18.32 -1.82
C SER A 504 -1.59 -18.09 -1.39
N LEU A 505 -2.55 -18.78 -2.03
CA LEU A 505 -3.95 -18.72 -1.61
C LEU A 505 -4.16 -19.25 -0.17
N LYS A 506 -3.51 -20.37 0.17
CA LYS A 506 -3.55 -20.93 1.54
C LYS A 506 -2.98 -19.95 2.57
N ASN A 507 -1.85 -19.33 2.26
CA ASN A 507 -1.19 -18.36 3.14
C ASN A 507 -2.06 -17.13 3.38
N ILE A 508 -2.67 -16.59 2.32
CA ILE A 508 -3.60 -15.45 2.42
C ILE A 508 -4.83 -15.82 3.25
N ALA A 509 -5.43 -17.01 3.00
CA ALA A 509 -6.58 -17.49 3.77
C ALA A 509 -6.23 -17.69 5.26
N SER A 510 -5.05 -18.27 5.55
CA SER A 510 -4.56 -18.44 6.92
C SER A 510 -4.34 -17.09 7.60
N PHE A 511 -3.79 -16.11 6.89
CA PHE A 511 -3.60 -14.77 7.42
C PHE A 511 -4.94 -14.10 7.81
N TYR A 512 -5.96 -14.22 6.96
CA TYR A 512 -7.30 -13.74 7.28
C TYR A 512 -7.87 -14.46 8.50
N PHE A 513 -7.72 -15.79 8.55
CA PHE A 513 -8.18 -16.60 9.67
C PHE A 513 -7.55 -16.18 11.00
N ASP A 514 -6.22 -16.05 11.03
CA ASP A 514 -5.44 -15.72 12.23
C ASP A 514 -5.75 -14.32 12.76
N ASN A 515 -6.20 -13.42 11.87
CA ASN A 515 -6.64 -12.06 12.22
C ASN A 515 -8.16 -11.92 12.41
N ASN A 516 -8.90 -13.06 12.53
CA ASN A 516 -10.35 -13.11 12.74
C ASN A 516 -11.21 -12.52 11.62
N HIS A 517 -10.68 -12.39 10.42
CA HIS A 517 -11.41 -12.02 9.21
C HIS A 517 -12.05 -13.26 8.57
N TYR A 518 -13.03 -13.84 9.28
CA TYR A 518 -13.57 -15.16 8.93
C TYR A 518 -14.38 -15.18 7.62
N GLU A 519 -14.97 -14.08 7.20
CA GLU A 519 -15.71 -14.00 5.94
C GLU A 519 -14.77 -14.10 4.75
N GLU A 520 -13.71 -13.32 4.78
CA GLU A 520 -12.69 -13.27 3.74
C GLU A 520 -11.93 -14.59 3.65
N ALA A 521 -11.60 -15.18 4.80
CA ALA A 521 -10.98 -16.50 4.85
C ALA A 521 -11.86 -17.58 4.18
N LEU A 522 -13.17 -17.59 4.47
CA LEU A 522 -14.12 -18.54 3.89
C LEU A 522 -14.23 -18.43 2.37
N ILE A 523 -14.19 -17.22 1.81
CA ILE A 523 -14.21 -17.00 0.36
C ILE A 523 -13.03 -17.73 -0.29
N ILE A 524 -11.83 -17.56 0.25
CA ILE A 524 -10.62 -18.18 -0.30
C ILE A 524 -10.62 -19.69 -0.06
N TYR A 525 -11.03 -20.18 1.12
CA TYR A 525 -11.14 -21.62 1.38
C TYR A 525 -12.11 -22.29 0.42
N LYS A 526 -13.26 -21.65 0.13
CA LYS A 526 -14.21 -22.13 -0.85
C LYS A 526 -13.62 -22.16 -2.27
N ALA A 527 -12.90 -21.12 -2.67
CA ALA A 527 -12.23 -21.09 -3.96
C ALA A 527 -11.16 -22.19 -4.10
N LEU A 528 -10.46 -22.54 -3.00
CA LEU A 528 -9.54 -23.68 -2.96
C LEU A 528 -10.27 -25.01 -3.11
N GLU A 529 -11.40 -25.21 -2.41
CA GLU A 529 -12.25 -26.40 -2.53
C GLU A 529 -12.79 -26.56 -3.96
N ASP A 530 -13.28 -25.48 -4.56
CA ASP A 530 -13.79 -25.45 -5.94
C ASP A 530 -12.70 -25.79 -6.98
N LYS A 531 -11.43 -25.48 -6.69
CA LYS A 531 -10.25 -25.88 -7.47
C LYS A 531 -9.80 -27.33 -7.20
N GLY A 532 -10.56 -28.09 -6.42
CA GLY A 532 -10.30 -29.50 -6.11
C GLY A 532 -9.27 -29.73 -5.00
N GLU A 533 -8.94 -28.69 -4.20
CA GLU A 533 -8.12 -28.86 -3.02
C GLU A 533 -8.96 -29.39 -1.86
N ALA A 534 -8.51 -30.50 -1.30
CA ALA A 534 -9.16 -31.11 -0.14
C ALA A 534 -8.07 -31.59 0.83
N PHE A 535 -8.00 -30.94 1.99
CA PHE A 535 -7.08 -31.29 3.08
C PHE A 535 -7.70 -30.89 4.42
N ALA A 536 -7.30 -31.57 5.49
CA ALA A 536 -7.90 -31.43 6.80
C ALA A 536 -7.99 -29.99 7.30
N GLU A 537 -6.87 -29.26 7.26
CA GLU A 537 -6.78 -27.88 7.77
C GLU A 537 -7.76 -26.92 7.06
N LEU A 538 -8.01 -27.12 5.75
CA LEU A 538 -8.98 -26.32 4.99
C LEU A 538 -10.38 -26.46 5.62
N PHE A 539 -10.82 -27.69 5.88
CA PHE A 539 -12.14 -27.97 6.41
C PHE A 539 -12.22 -27.64 7.91
N GLU A 540 -11.16 -27.84 8.68
CA GLU A 540 -11.08 -27.43 10.09
C GLU A 540 -11.24 -25.93 10.26
N LYS A 541 -10.45 -25.13 9.49
CA LYS A 541 -10.50 -23.67 9.52
C LYS A 541 -11.82 -23.14 8.96
N SER A 542 -12.33 -23.75 7.88
CA SER A 542 -13.65 -23.40 7.33
C SER A 542 -14.77 -23.66 8.35
N GLY A 543 -14.74 -24.82 9.02
CA GLY A 543 -15.68 -25.17 10.07
C GLY A 543 -15.63 -24.17 11.24
N TYR A 544 -14.41 -23.79 11.65
CA TYR A 544 -14.23 -22.80 12.70
C TYR A 544 -14.77 -21.42 12.31
N CYS A 545 -14.49 -20.95 11.10
CA CYS A 545 -15.01 -19.69 10.59
C CYS A 545 -16.55 -19.68 10.59
N GLN A 546 -17.18 -20.74 10.08
CA GLN A 546 -18.63 -20.88 10.09
C GLN A 546 -19.20 -20.90 11.50
N GLN A 547 -18.54 -21.59 12.43
CA GLN A 547 -18.92 -21.61 13.84
C GLN A 547 -18.90 -20.21 14.47
N GLN A 548 -17.85 -19.41 14.21
CA GLN A 548 -17.75 -18.04 14.71
C GLN A 548 -18.82 -17.09 14.12
N LYS A 549 -19.25 -17.36 12.90
CA LYS A 549 -20.36 -16.63 12.25
C LYS A 549 -21.75 -17.08 12.74
N GLY A 550 -21.83 -18.15 13.51
CA GLY A 550 -23.10 -18.72 13.98
C GLY A 550 -23.79 -19.65 12.97
N ASN A 551 -23.12 -20.01 11.87
CA ASN A 551 -23.59 -20.93 10.85
C ASN A 551 -23.27 -22.37 11.26
N TYR A 552 -23.93 -22.87 12.30
CA TYR A 552 -23.55 -24.13 12.95
C TYR A 552 -23.77 -25.36 12.07
N HIS A 553 -24.74 -25.35 11.15
CA HIS A 553 -24.96 -26.45 10.21
C HIS A 553 -23.76 -26.63 9.27
N GLU A 554 -23.35 -25.55 8.62
CA GLU A 554 -22.20 -25.52 7.71
C GLU A 554 -20.90 -25.84 8.46
N ALA A 555 -20.78 -25.38 9.72
CA ALA A 555 -19.65 -25.71 10.57
C ALA A 555 -19.53 -27.22 10.79
N ILE A 556 -20.64 -27.89 11.15
CA ILE A 556 -20.70 -29.36 11.37
C ILE A 556 -20.33 -30.10 10.09
N GLU A 557 -20.84 -29.66 8.93
CA GLU A 557 -20.51 -30.28 7.64
C GLU A 557 -19.00 -30.21 7.35
N ASN A 558 -18.39 -29.04 7.57
CA ASN A 558 -16.95 -28.86 7.38
C ASN A 558 -16.12 -29.70 8.37
N TYR A 559 -16.48 -29.75 9.65
CA TYR A 559 -15.79 -30.59 10.63
C TYR A 559 -15.91 -32.10 10.29
N ARG A 560 -17.04 -32.54 9.77
CA ARG A 560 -17.20 -33.92 9.28
C ARG A 560 -16.38 -34.20 8.04
N LYS A 561 -16.23 -33.22 7.12
CA LYS A 561 -15.30 -33.35 5.99
C LYS A 561 -13.86 -33.46 6.48
N ALA A 562 -13.47 -32.68 7.49
CA ALA A 562 -12.13 -32.77 8.09
C ALA A 562 -11.84 -34.14 8.71
N ASP A 563 -12.83 -34.77 9.35
CA ASP A 563 -12.72 -36.11 9.98
C ASP A 563 -12.37 -37.21 8.97
N LEU A 564 -12.59 -36.98 7.67
CA LEU A 564 -12.21 -37.93 6.62
C LEU A 564 -10.71 -37.99 6.33
N PHE A 565 -9.90 -37.06 6.89
CA PHE A 565 -8.47 -36.93 6.64
C PHE A 565 -7.56 -37.43 7.77
N ASP A 566 -8.11 -38.28 8.66
CA ASP A 566 -7.37 -38.89 9.77
C ASP A 566 -6.66 -37.91 10.72
N THR A 567 -7.37 -36.82 11.04
CA THR A 567 -6.92 -35.77 11.96
C THR A 567 -7.35 -36.03 13.41
N ASN A 568 -7.14 -35.07 14.30
CA ASN A 568 -7.54 -35.14 15.71
C ASN A 568 -9.07 -35.27 15.85
N ARG A 569 -9.58 -36.49 15.69
CA ARG A 569 -11.01 -36.82 15.72
C ARG A 569 -11.68 -36.34 17.02
N SER A 570 -11.00 -36.47 18.13
CA SER A 570 -11.56 -36.03 19.42
C SER A 570 -11.83 -34.52 19.45
N TRP A 571 -10.92 -33.73 18.92
CA TRP A 571 -11.12 -32.27 18.80
C TRP A 571 -12.27 -31.95 17.85
N LEU A 572 -12.35 -32.61 16.70
CA LEU A 572 -13.43 -32.40 15.71
C LEU A 572 -14.79 -32.74 16.27
N LEU A 573 -14.95 -33.92 16.91
CA LEU A 573 -16.20 -34.31 17.53
C LEU A 573 -16.60 -33.34 18.66
N GLY A 574 -15.62 -32.87 19.45
CA GLY A 574 -15.87 -31.82 20.44
C GLY A 574 -16.42 -30.53 19.85
N LYS A 575 -15.91 -30.10 18.67
CA LYS A 575 -16.43 -28.94 17.93
C LYS A 575 -17.83 -29.17 17.36
N VAL A 576 -18.08 -30.37 16.80
CA VAL A 576 -19.42 -30.77 16.33
C VAL A 576 -20.44 -30.72 17.46
N ALA A 577 -20.12 -31.35 18.62
CA ALA A 577 -21.01 -31.34 19.78
C ALA A 577 -21.28 -29.91 20.30
N GLN A 578 -20.26 -29.04 20.33
CA GLN A 578 -20.44 -27.62 20.68
C GLN A 578 -21.40 -26.90 19.73
N CYS A 579 -21.30 -27.14 18.42
CA CYS A 579 -22.23 -26.57 17.43
C CYS A 579 -23.67 -27.08 17.64
N GLN A 580 -23.84 -28.40 17.90
CA GLN A 580 -25.15 -29.01 18.19
C GLN A 580 -25.77 -28.41 19.46
N LEU A 581 -24.99 -28.17 20.51
CA LEU A 581 -25.46 -27.48 21.73
C LEU A 581 -25.92 -26.04 21.43
N LYS A 582 -25.18 -25.31 20.60
CA LYS A 582 -25.57 -23.96 20.20
C LYS A 582 -26.88 -23.92 19.38
N MET A 583 -27.18 -25.01 18.67
CA MET A 583 -28.44 -25.21 17.95
C MET A 583 -29.59 -25.74 18.85
N ASN A 584 -29.33 -25.92 20.15
CA ASN A 584 -30.24 -26.55 21.12
C ASN A 584 -30.56 -28.02 20.82
N ASP A 585 -29.77 -28.71 20.00
CA ASP A 585 -29.88 -30.15 19.78
C ASP A 585 -29.06 -30.91 20.81
N THR A 586 -29.57 -30.93 22.03
CA THR A 586 -28.89 -31.59 23.18
C THR A 586 -28.77 -33.11 23.01
N ARG A 587 -29.69 -33.74 22.27
CA ARG A 587 -29.66 -35.17 22.03
C ARG A 587 -28.52 -35.55 21.08
N ALA A 588 -28.41 -34.89 19.94
CA ALA A 588 -27.32 -35.11 19.01
C ALA A 588 -25.95 -34.79 19.66
N ALA A 589 -25.87 -33.71 20.47
CA ALA A 589 -24.66 -33.37 21.17
C ALA A 589 -24.21 -34.46 22.18
N LEU A 590 -25.17 -35.05 22.91
CA LEU A 590 -24.87 -36.16 23.82
C LEU A 590 -24.37 -37.40 23.08
N GLU A 591 -25.02 -37.75 21.96
CA GLU A 591 -24.60 -38.87 21.11
C GLU A 591 -23.16 -38.63 20.59
N THR A 592 -22.84 -37.42 20.13
CA THR A 592 -21.50 -37.06 19.66
C THR A 592 -20.46 -37.08 20.80
N TYR A 593 -20.81 -36.66 22.02
CA TYR A 593 -19.91 -36.75 23.16
C TYR A 593 -19.64 -38.21 23.61
N LEU A 594 -20.62 -39.09 23.46
CA LEU A 594 -20.44 -40.50 23.75
C LEU A 594 -19.55 -41.24 22.72
N GLU A 595 -19.39 -40.67 21.53
CA GLU A 595 -18.41 -41.16 20.54
C GLU A 595 -16.95 -40.77 20.89
N LEU A 596 -16.76 -39.83 21.85
CA LEU A 596 -15.44 -39.40 22.30
C LEU A 596 -14.83 -40.31 23.35
N ASP A 597 -15.65 -41.06 24.08
CA ASP A 597 -15.24 -42.07 25.09
C ASP A 597 -14.96 -43.42 24.40
#